data_8ef438d3ef0a66e715f1fdc88ec100ec
#
_entry.id   8ef438d3ef0a66e715f1fdc88ec100ec
#
_cell.length_a   1.000
_cell.length_b   1.000
_cell.length_c   1.000
_cell.angle_alpha   90.00
_cell.angle_beta   90.00
_cell.angle_gamma   90.00
#
_symmetry.space_group_name_H-M   'P 1'
#
loop_
_entity.id
_entity.type
_entity.pdbx_description
1 polymer ?
#
loop_
_entity_poly.entity_id
_entity_poly.type
_entity_poly.pdbx_seq_one_letter_code
_entity_poly.pdbx_strand_id
1 'polypeptide(L)'
;MIEKIIRWIVRRLTPTECERLQGYPDGWTDLGEWIDSKGKTHKDADTPRYKALGNSIALPQWYYVLGGIADRLPDNATLGSLFDGIGGFPYVWAQLHAGRKELCVWASEIEEFPIAVTKKWFPEVEDGKLF
;
A
#
# COMPACT_ATOMS: atom_id res chain seq x y z
N MET A 1 39.96 27.29 -16.81
CA MET A 1 38.72 26.59 -17.12
C MET A 1 38.52 25.51 -16.05
N ILE A 2 37.49 25.59 -15.25
CA ILE A 2 37.20 24.55 -14.24
C ILE A 2 36.37 23.47 -14.94
N GLU A 3 37.01 22.36 -15.27
CA GLU A 3 36.27 21.19 -15.75
C GLU A 3 35.34 20.67 -14.62
N LYS A 4 34.04 20.77 -14.84
CA LYS A 4 33.03 20.27 -13.95
C LYS A 4 33.03 18.75 -14.05
N ILE A 5 33.73 18.07 -13.16
CA ILE A 5 33.71 16.61 -13.10
C ILE A 5 32.32 16.19 -12.65
N ILE A 6 31.49 15.70 -13.56
CA ILE A 6 30.22 15.09 -13.25
C ILE A 6 30.52 13.69 -12.76
N ARG A 7 30.34 13.42 -11.46
CA ARG A 7 30.40 12.08 -10.92
C ARG A 7 29.00 11.47 -10.99
N TRP A 8 28.85 10.44 -11.78
CA TRP A 8 27.65 9.62 -11.77
C TRP A 8 27.69 8.69 -10.56
N ILE A 9 26.65 8.75 -9.73
CA ILE A 9 26.47 7.85 -8.59
C ILE A 9 25.31 6.94 -8.90
N VAL A 10 25.56 5.63 -8.95
CA VAL A 10 24.52 4.61 -9.06
C VAL A 10 24.19 4.16 -7.64
N ARG A 11 22.94 4.30 -7.24
CA ARG A 11 22.43 3.83 -5.95
C ARG A 11 21.08 3.14 -6.11
N ARG A 12 20.73 2.33 -5.15
CA ARG A 12 19.39 1.76 -5.06
C ARG A 12 18.41 2.85 -4.63
N LEU A 13 17.19 2.80 -5.15
CA LEU A 13 16.10 3.65 -4.68
C LEU A 13 15.76 3.28 -3.22
N THR A 14 15.41 4.27 -2.43
CA THR A 14 14.89 4.03 -1.07
C THR A 14 13.47 3.48 -1.12
N PRO A 15 12.96 2.81 -0.06
CA PRO A 15 11.57 2.40 -0.01
C PRO A 15 10.58 3.55 -0.23
N THR A 16 10.84 4.72 0.34
CA THR A 16 10.01 5.92 0.13
C THR A 16 9.98 6.38 -1.32
N GLU A 17 11.12 6.34 -2.01
CA GLU A 17 11.14 6.64 -3.45
C GLU A 17 10.34 5.61 -4.25
N CYS A 18 10.37 4.34 -3.87
CA CYS A 18 9.55 3.29 -4.48
C CYS A 18 8.06 3.50 -4.21
N GLU A 19 7.68 3.93 -3.00
CA GLU A 19 6.31 4.32 -2.65
C GLU A 19 5.82 5.42 -3.60
N ARG A 20 6.59 6.49 -3.77
CA ARG A 20 6.28 7.61 -4.67
C ARG A 20 6.11 7.18 -6.12
N LEU A 21 6.99 6.31 -6.62
CA LEU A 21 6.89 5.79 -7.99
C LEU A 21 5.62 5.01 -8.25
N GLN A 22 5.09 4.32 -7.23
CA GLN A 22 3.84 3.57 -7.33
C GLN A 22 2.60 4.39 -6.95
N GLY A 23 2.78 5.63 -6.49
CA GLY A 23 1.68 6.53 -6.15
C GLY A 23 1.18 6.41 -4.72
N TYR A 24 1.90 5.71 -3.84
CA TYR A 24 1.60 5.68 -2.41
C TYR A 24 2.09 6.94 -1.70
N PRO A 25 1.45 7.34 -0.61
CA PRO A 25 2.00 8.36 0.29
C PRO A 25 3.34 7.94 0.88
N ASP A 26 4.17 8.93 1.23
CA ASP A 26 5.44 8.69 1.91
C ASP A 26 5.22 7.96 3.24
N GLY A 27 6.05 6.96 3.51
CA GLY A 27 5.95 6.16 4.72
C GLY A 27 4.81 5.15 4.74
N TRP A 28 4.18 4.88 3.60
CA TRP A 28 3.10 3.90 3.52
C TRP A 28 3.49 2.53 4.08
N THR A 29 4.66 2.05 3.73
CA THR A 29 5.21 0.75 4.17
C THR A 29 6.09 0.85 5.42
N ASP A 30 6.25 2.02 6.00
CA ASP A 30 7.07 2.22 7.20
C ASP A 30 6.28 1.85 8.45
N LEU A 31 6.49 0.64 8.94
CA LEU A 31 5.88 0.15 10.18
C LEU A 31 6.77 0.41 11.40
N GLY A 32 8.07 0.69 11.19
CA GLY A 32 9.04 0.60 12.27
C GLY A 32 9.14 -0.83 12.82
N GLU A 33 9.18 -0.97 14.11
CA GLU A 33 9.02 -2.28 14.78
C GLU A 33 7.53 -2.67 14.75
N TRP A 34 7.24 -3.93 14.40
CA TRP A 34 5.86 -4.41 14.25
C TRP A 34 5.71 -5.84 14.76
N ILE A 35 4.48 -6.24 15.04
CA ILE A 35 4.12 -7.55 15.58
C ILE A 35 3.24 -8.29 14.57
N ASP A 36 3.59 -9.54 14.27
CA ASP A 36 2.79 -10.39 13.39
C ASP A 36 1.58 -11.04 14.10
N SER A 37 0.76 -11.75 13.36
CA SER A 37 -0.45 -12.42 13.88
C SER A 37 -0.16 -13.51 14.93
N LYS A 38 1.10 -13.97 15.00
CA LYS A 38 1.56 -14.98 15.97
C LYS A 38 2.17 -14.34 17.22
N GLY A 39 2.16 -13.01 17.31
CA GLY A 39 2.73 -12.27 18.43
C GLY A 39 4.25 -12.12 18.37
N LYS A 40 4.90 -12.43 17.25
CA LYS A 40 6.34 -12.25 17.08
C LYS A 40 6.66 -10.82 16.69
N THR A 41 7.59 -10.20 17.38
CA THR A 41 8.10 -8.88 17.09
C THR A 41 9.13 -8.93 15.97
N HIS A 42 9.00 -8.05 15.00
CA HIS A 42 9.91 -7.84 13.89
C HIS A 42 10.53 -6.45 13.98
N LYS A 43 11.84 -6.37 13.74
CA LYS A 43 12.56 -5.11 13.70
C LYS A 43 12.26 -4.36 12.41
N ASP A 44 12.44 -3.05 12.47
CA ASP A 44 12.43 -2.20 11.28
C ASP A 44 13.49 -2.67 10.26
N ALA A 45 13.06 -2.85 9.01
CA ALA A 45 13.92 -3.28 7.92
C ALA A 45 13.34 -2.86 6.56
N ASP A 46 14.22 -2.54 5.63
CA ASP A 46 13.84 -2.14 4.27
C ASP A 46 13.43 -3.32 3.38
N THR A 47 13.98 -4.51 3.65
CA THR A 47 13.73 -5.69 2.80
C THR A 47 12.26 -6.07 2.67
N PRO A 48 11.46 -6.15 3.73
CA PRO A 48 10.02 -6.39 3.62
C PRO A 48 9.29 -5.30 2.85
N ARG A 49 9.73 -4.04 3.00
CA ARG A 49 9.17 -2.89 2.29
C ARG A 49 9.36 -3.02 0.78
N TYR A 50 10.60 -3.31 0.34
CA TYR A 50 10.89 -3.54 -1.08
C TYR A 50 10.10 -4.71 -1.65
N LYS A 51 10.01 -5.82 -0.93
CA LYS A 51 9.24 -7.00 -1.35
C LYS A 51 7.77 -6.65 -1.53
N ALA A 52 7.18 -6.00 -0.55
CA ALA A 52 5.77 -5.63 -0.56
C ALA A 52 5.45 -4.62 -1.68
N LEU A 53 6.31 -3.62 -1.89
CA LEU A 53 6.17 -2.65 -2.99
C LEU A 53 6.36 -3.32 -4.36
N GLY A 54 7.30 -4.26 -4.48
CA GLY A 54 7.52 -5.00 -5.73
C GLY A 54 6.35 -5.89 -6.12
N ASN A 55 5.61 -6.41 -5.16
CA ASN A 55 4.41 -7.23 -5.37
C ASN A 55 3.12 -6.39 -5.48
N SER A 56 3.21 -5.10 -5.26
CA SER A 56 2.06 -4.19 -5.26
C SER A 56 1.71 -3.69 -6.67
N ILE A 57 0.67 -2.88 -6.73
CA ILE A 57 0.14 -2.27 -7.95
C ILE A 57 0.56 -0.80 -8.09
N ALA A 58 0.62 -0.31 -9.31
CA ALA A 58 0.81 1.11 -9.59
C ALA A 58 -0.53 1.84 -9.47
N LEU A 59 -0.71 2.64 -8.42
CA LEU A 59 -2.00 3.27 -8.07
C LEU A 59 -2.57 4.19 -9.16
N PRO A 60 -1.78 4.99 -9.91
CA PRO A 60 -2.35 5.89 -10.92
C PRO A 60 -3.23 5.19 -11.95
N GLN A 61 -2.87 3.99 -12.39
CA GLN A 61 -3.67 3.20 -13.34
C GLN A 61 -5.00 2.76 -12.71
N TRP A 62 -4.96 2.40 -11.43
CA TRP A 62 -6.13 1.92 -10.72
C TRP A 62 -7.08 3.06 -10.33
N TYR A 63 -6.59 4.27 -10.15
CA TYR A 63 -7.47 5.45 -10.04
C TYR A 63 -8.35 5.60 -11.29
N TYR A 64 -7.79 5.38 -12.46
CA TYR A 64 -8.55 5.44 -13.71
C TYR A 64 -9.58 4.32 -13.79
N VAL A 65 -9.18 3.07 -13.55
CA VAL A 65 -10.04 1.90 -13.65
C VAL A 65 -11.15 1.94 -12.60
N LEU A 66 -10.79 2.09 -11.33
CA LEU A 66 -11.75 2.11 -10.24
C LEU A 66 -12.63 3.38 -10.27
N GLY A 67 -12.10 4.51 -10.75
CA GLY A 67 -12.89 5.72 -10.97
C GLY A 67 -14.01 5.49 -11.96
N GLY A 68 -13.75 4.83 -13.09
CA GLY A 68 -14.77 4.47 -14.06
C GLY A 68 -15.82 3.48 -13.52
N ILE A 69 -15.46 2.63 -12.58
CA ILE A 69 -16.40 1.74 -11.87
C ILE A 69 -17.21 2.54 -10.85
N ALA A 70 -16.55 3.36 -10.03
CA ALA A 70 -17.20 4.19 -9.01
C ALA A 70 -18.28 5.11 -9.62
N ASP A 71 -18.02 5.71 -10.77
CA ASP A 71 -18.98 6.57 -11.48
C ASP A 71 -20.29 5.86 -11.88
N ARG A 72 -20.28 4.53 -11.87
CA ARG A 72 -21.43 3.70 -12.27
C ARG A 72 -22.11 3.00 -11.11
N LEU A 73 -21.59 3.18 -9.90
CA LEU A 73 -22.11 2.57 -8.68
C LEU A 73 -22.69 3.64 -7.76
N PRO A 74 -23.55 3.27 -6.79
CA PRO A 74 -23.99 4.19 -5.75
C PRO A 74 -22.81 4.74 -4.93
N ASP A 75 -22.92 5.98 -4.42
CA ASP A 75 -21.87 6.65 -3.65
C ASP A 75 -21.45 5.91 -2.36
N ASN A 76 -22.25 4.97 -1.90
CA ASN A 76 -21.98 4.14 -0.73
C ASN A 76 -21.57 2.71 -1.09
N ALA A 77 -21.20 2.46 -2.33
CA ALA A 77 -20.71 1.14 -2.75
C ALA A 77 -19.46 0.74 -1.97
N THR A 78 -19.47 -0.48 -1.45
CA THR A 78 -18.38 -1.01 -0.63
C THR A 78 -17.37 -1.79 -1.46
N LEU A 79 -16.14 -1.87 -0.96
CA LEU A 79 -15.03 -2.62 -1.54
C LEU A 79 -14.64 -3.80 -0.65
N GLY A 80 -14.54 -4.99 -1.26
CA GLY A 80 -13.79 -6.11 -0.73
C GLY A 80 -12.56 -6.36 -1.60
N SER A 81 -11.40 -6.54 -1.00
CA SER A 81 -10.11 -6.69 -1.70
C SER A 81 -9.56 -8.11 -1.53
N LEU A 82 -9.43 -8.85 -2.64
CA LEU A 82 -8.73 -10.13 -2.70
C LEU A 82 -7.26 -9.93 -3.04
N PHE A 83 -6.38 -10.69 -2.39
CA PHE A 83 -4.93 -10.57 -2.57
C PHE A 83 -4.47 -9.13 -2.38
N ASP A 84 -4.88 -8.56 -1.27
CA ASP A 84 -4.84 -7.11 -1.04
C ASP A 84 -3.43 -6.50 -1.11
N GLY A 85 -2.40 -7.28 -0.74
CA GLY A 85 -1.05 -6.77 -0.62
C GLY A 85 -0.99 -5.73 0.49
N ILE A 86 -0.57 -4.52 0.16
CA ILE A 86 -0.37 -3.41 1.10
C ILE A 86 -1.51 -2.39 1.12
N GLY A 87 -2.72 -2.80 0.77
CA GLY A 87 -3.90 -1.94 0.84
C GLY A 87 -4.05 -0.94 -0.31
N GLY A 88 -3.52 -1.25 -1.49
CA GLY A 88 -3.59 -0.36 -2.65
C GLY A 88 -5.02 -0.13 -3.14
N PHE A 89 -5.81 -1.19 -3.29
CA PHE A 89 -7.21 -1.06 -3.69
C PHE A 89 -8.08 -0.33 -2.66
N PRO A 90 -8.02 -0.68 -1.37
CA PRO A 90 -8.69 0.10 -0.33
C PRO A 90 -8.31 1.58 -0.33
N TYR A 91 -7.03 1.90 -0.51
CA TYR A 91 -6.58 3.28 -0.56
C TYR A 91 -7.20 4.05 -1.74
N VAL A 92 -7.11 3.50 -2.95
CA VAL A 92 -7.69 4.15 -4.14
C VAL A 92 -9.20 4.32 -4.00
N TRP A 93 -9.91 3.27 -3.52
CA TRP A 93 -11.36 3.34 -3.32
C TRP A 93 -11.76 4.41 -2.32
N ALA A 94 -11.08 4.47 -1.17
CA ALA A 94 -11.32 5.51 -0.18
C ALA A 94 -11.08 6.92 -0.75
N GLN A 95 -10.00 7.13 -1.52
CA GLN A 95 -9.71 8.42 -2.14
C GLN A 95 -10.77 8.83 -3.17
N LEU A 96 -11.28 7.91 -3.96
CA LEU A 96 -12.37 8.14 -4.90
C LEU A 96 -13.68 8.53 -4.20
N HIS A 97 -13.83 8.20 -2.92
CA HIS A 97 -15.00 8.48 -2.09
C HIS A 97 -14.69 9.48 -0.96
N ALA A 98 -13.91 10.52 -1.25
CA ALA A 98 -13.56 11.59 -0.31
C ALA A 98 -12.89 11.12 1.00
N GLY A 99 -12.09 10.07 0.94
CA GLY A 99 -11.36 9.51 2.08
C GLY A 99 -12.18 8.59 2.98
N ARG A 100 -13.32 8.11 2.52
CA ARG A 100 -14.26 7.27 3.28
C ARG A 100 -13.75 5.83 3.40
N LYS A 101 -12.91 5.60 4.40
CA LYS A 101 -12.29 4.28 4.65
C LYS A 101 -13.31 3.19 5.04
N GLU A 102 -14.43 3.58 5.63
CA GLU A 102 -15.51 2.68 6.03
C GLU A 102 -16.18 1.96 4.85
N LEU A 103 -15.95 2.41 3.64
CA LEU A 103 -16.39 1.70 2.43
C LEU A 103 -15.51 0.51 2.08
N CYS A 104 -14.33 0.40 2.67
CA CYS A 104 -13.47 -0.77 2.54
C CYS A 104 -13.82 -1.76 3.66
N VAL A 105 -14.61 -2.78 3.35
CA VAL A 105 -15.24 -3.62 4.37
C VAL A 105 -14.42 -4.85 4.75
N TRP A 106 -13.65 -5.39 3.83
CA TRP A 106 -12.74 -6.50 4.10
C TRP A 106 -11.58 -6.56 3.10
N ALA A 107 -10.48 -7.17 3.53
CA ALA A 107 -9.33 -7.47 2.68
C ALA A 107 -8.82 -8.89 2.98
N SER A 108 -8.27 -9.56 1.99
CA SER A 108 -7.67 -10.90 2.11
C SER A 108 -6.21 -10.86 1.67
N GLU A 109 -5.33 -11.24 2.56
CA GLU A 109 -3.89 -11.35 2.34
C GLU A 109 -3.33 -12.45 3.25
N ILE A 110 -2.27 -13.14 2.80
CA ILE A 110 -1.64 -14.22 3.56
C ILE A 110 -0.28 -13.83 4.16
N GLU A 111 0.38 -12.84 3.59
CA GLU A 111 1.69 -12.39 4.05
C GLU A 111 1.57 -11.41 5.22
N GLU A 112 2.28 -11.69 6.31
CA GLU A 112 2.18 -10.96 7.57
C GLU A 112 2.54 -9.47 7.45
N PHE A 113 3.61 -9.13 6.71
CA PHE A 113 4.02 -7.73 6.56
C PHE A 113 2.99 -6.89 5.78
N PRO A 114 2.49 -7.31 4.60
CA PRO A 114 1.39 -6.62 3.93
C PRO A 114 0.14 -6.46 4.80
N ILE A 115 -0.25 -7.50 5.53
CA ILE A 115 -1.37 -7.43 6.48
C ILE A 115 -1.14 -6.32 7.51
N ALA A 116 0.04 -6.25 8.10
CA ALA A 116 0.38 -5.22 9.08
C ALA A 116 0.34 -3.80 8.48
N VAL A 117 0.76 -3.64 7.21
CA VAL A 117 0.65 -2.35 6.50
C VAL A 117 -0.81 -1.95 6.32
N THR A 118 -1.64 -2.85 5.80
CA THR A 118 -3.08 -2.57 5.60
C THR A 118 -3.77 -2.23 6.92
N LYS A 119 -3.50 -2.97 7.98
CA LYS A 119 -4.04 -2.68 9.33
C LYS A 119 -3.66 -1.31 9.87
N LYS A 120 -2.44 -0.85 9.60
CA LYS A 120 -2.00 0.49 10.01
C LYS A 120 -2.88 1.58 9.42
N TRP A 121 -3.26 1.45 8.16
CA TRP A 121 -4.00 2.47 7.42
C TRP A 121 -5.51 2.28 7.44
N PHE A 122 -5.95 1.05 7.60
CA PHE A 122 -7.35 0.62 7.63
C PHE A 122 -7.63 -0.27 8.85
N PRO A 123 -7.56 0.27 10.07
CA PRO A 123 -7.69 -0.55 11.29
C PRO A 123 -9.07 -1.20 11.47
N GLU A 124 -10.09 -0.69 10.79
CA GLU A 124 -11.47 -1.18 10.86
C GLU A 124 -11.80 -2.20 9.77
N VAL A 125 -10.91 -2.37 8.79
CA VAL A 125 -11.08 -3.43 7.78
C VAL A 125 -10.96 -4.77 8.47
N GLU A 126 -12.03 -5.58 8.43
CA GLU A 126 -11.97 -6.93 8.95
C GLU A 126 -10.85 -7.69 8.23
N ASP A 127 -9.91 -8.16 9.02
CA ASP A 127 -8.94 -9.12 8.54
C ASP A 127 -9.70 -10.38 8.17
N GLY A 128 -10.01 -10.46 6.92
CA GLY A 128 -10.44 -11.73 6.38
C GLY A 128 -9.28 -12.71 6.46
N LYS A 129 -9.11 -13.37 7.59
CA LYS A 129 -8.56 -14.72 7.61
C LYS A 129 -9.49 -15.58 6.79
N LEU A 130 -9.61 -15.23 5.54
CA LEU A 130 -10.32 -16.00 4.56
C LEU A 130 -9.34 -16.99 3.96
N PHE A 131 -8.62 -17.70 4.81
CA PHE A 131 -7.95 -18.96 4.39
C PHE A 131 -6.94 -19.37 5.43
#